data_fb56c73504ca31ad2c81c78f6da1c6e9
#
_entry.id   fb56c73504ca31ad2c81c78f6da1c6e9
#
_cell.length_a   1.000
_cell.length_b   1.000
_cell.length_c   1.000
_cell.angle_alpha   90.00
_cell.angle_beta   90.00
_cell.angle_gamma   90.00
#
_symmetry.space_group_name_H-M   'P 1'
#
loop_
_entity.id
_entity.type
_entity.pdbx_description
1 polymer ?
#
loop_
_entity_poly.entity_id
_entity_poly.type
_entity_poly.pdbx_seq_one_letter_code
_entity_poly.pdbx_strand_id
1 'polypeptide(L)'
;MILYLSSQQHTNLLDFLAEKEDALPVKKMTGNFMLKQFVIYDMRNFSHCTELVLDRIAFGDEDRDFAQAIEEFLTMYNARITVICEGLKESDPLCRALLDAGVGNIVTNVEIRGMQEEIRQSLSSQGMTRYVPKERKKMKVQGEHYHFMADGIKIAMISSQSRIGTTTTALGFAAWLGSVGASVAYVEKNTSGIIHYLSDEIGRAHV
;
A
#
# COMPACT_ATOMS: atom_id res chain seq x y z
N MET A 1 -7.06 9.77 -1.59
CA MET A 1 -6.16 10.86 -2.08
C MET A 1 -5.17 10.28 -3.07
N ILE A 2 -4.89 11.01 -4.14
CA ILE A 2 -3.85 10.70 -5.13
C ILE A 2 -2.58 11.44 -4.74
N LEU A 3 -1.45 10.73 -4.63
CA LEU A 3 -0.12 11.34 -4.54
C LEU A 3 0.54 11.28 -5.91
N TYR A 4 0.94 12.43 -6.44
CA TYR A 4 1.57 12.56 -7.74
C TYR A 4 3.00 13.09 -7.62
N LEU A 5 3.98 12.27 -7.94
CA LEU A 5 5.39 12.66 -8.02
C LEU A 5 5.73 12.91 -9.49
N SER A 6 5.94 14.17 -9.84
CA SER A 6 6.08 14.61 -11.22
C SER A 6 7.41 15.28 -11.52
N SER A 7 7.84 15.18 -12.76
CA SER A 7 8.82 16.08 -13.35
C SER A 7 8.23 17.49 -13.55
N GLN A 8 9.07 18.47 -13.81
CA GLN A 8 8.61 19.80 -14.17
C GLN A 8 7.81 19.81 -15.48
N GLN A 9 8.16 18.92 -16.40
CA GLN A 9 7.51 18.79 -17.71
C GLN A 9 6.06 18.32 -17.58
N HIS A 10 5.75 17.44 -16.66
CA HIS A 10 4.42 16.82 -16.49
C HIS A 10 3.65 17.35 -15.27
N THR A 11 4.10 18.44 -14.64
CA THR A 11 3.48 18.99 -13.42
C THR A 11 1.96 19.15 -13.52
N ASN A 12 1.46 19.56 -14.68
CA ASN A 12 0.03 19.86 -14.90
C ASN A 12 -0.73 18.70 -15.55
N LEU A 13 -0.10 17.53 -15.73
CA LEU A 13 -0.71 16.42 -16.45
C LEU A 13 -1.98 15.90 -15.79
N LEU A 14 -2.11 16.00 -14.46
CA LEU A 14 -3.27 15.55 -13.69
C LEU A 14 -4.30 16.66 -13.40
N ASP A 15 -4.14 17.88 -13.91
CA ASP A 15 -5.04 19.01 -13.61
C ASP A 15 -6.46 18.79 -14.09
N PHE A 16 -6.64 18.01 -15.16
CA PHE A 16 -7.96 17.62 -15.68
C PHE A 16 -8.81 16.82 -14.68
N LEU A 17 -8.21 16.25 -13.63
CA LEU A 17 -8.94 15.55 -12.58
C LEU A 17 -9.69 16.50 -11.65
N ALA A 18 -9.22 17.73 -11.49
CA ALA A 18 -9.85 18.74 -10.63
C ALA A 18 -11.19 19.25 -11.17
N GLU A 19 -11.49 19.00 -12.45
CA GLU A 19 -12.74 19.44 -13.10
C GLU A 19 -13.98 18.62 -12.71
N LYS A 20 -13.82 17.53 -11.96
CA LYS A 20 -14.93 16.67 -11.52
C LYS A 20 -15.32 16.97 -10.08
N GLU A 21 -16.61 17.09 -9.80
CA GLU A 21 -17.13 17.38 -8.45
C GLU A 21 -16.77 16.29 -7.40
N ASP A 22 -16.63 15.04 -7.83
CA ASP A 22 -16.25 13.91 -6.95
C ASP A 22 -14.77 13.51 -7.09
N ALA A 23 -13.90 14.41 -7.54
CA ALA A 23 -12.50 14.09 -7.77
C ALA A 23 -11.76 13.81 -6.46
N LEU A 24 -10.97 12.74 -6.44
CA LEU A 24 -10.04 12.50 -5.34
C LEU A 24 -9.03 13.66 -5.28
N PRO A 25 -8.76 14.21 -4.08
CA PRO A 25 -7.78 15.27 -3.94
C PRO A 25 -6.41 14.80 -4.40
N VAL A 26 -5.76 15.61 -5.23
CA VAL A 26 -4.42 15.35 -5.79
C VAL A 26 -3.39 16.16 -5.02
N LYS A 27 -2.47 15.48 -4.36
CA LYS A 27 -1.26 16.09 -3.80
C LYS A 27 -0.13 15.95 -4.81
N LYS A 28 0.31 17.08 -5.37
CA LYS A 28 1.43 17.12 -6.31
C LYS A 28 2.73 17.43 -5.61
N MET A 29 3.78 16.74 -5.98
CA MET A 29 5.16 17.05 -5.63
C MET A 29 5.98 17.02 -6.92
N THR A 30 6.62 18.13 -7.24
CA THR A 30 7.39 18.28 -8.48
C THR A 30 8.87 18.41 -8.15
N GLY A 31 9.71 17.63 -8.82
CA GLY A 31 11.16 17.67 -8.61
C GLY A 31 11.89 16.50 -9.22
N ASN A 32 13.11 16.29 -8.72
CA ASN A 32 13.90 15.10 -9.00
C ASN A 32 13.97 14.27 -7.72
N PHE A 33 13.58 13.01 -7.81
CA PHE A 33 13.46 12.12 -6.67
C PHE A 33 14.39 10.92 -6.83
N MET A 34 14.67 10.28 -5.71
CA MET A 34 15.15 8.91 -5.63
C MET A 34 14.05 8.09 -4.97
N LEU A 35 13.42 7.19 -5.70
CA LEU A 35 12.20 6.52 -5.23
C LEU A 35 12.43 5.73 -3.94
N LYS A 36 13.55 5.04 -3.85
CA LYS A 36 13.90 4.30 -2.63
C LYS A 36 14.00 5.21 -1.40
N GLN A 37 14.60 6.38 -1.54
CA GLN A 37 14.70 7.34 -0.45
C GLN A 37 13.33 7.90 -0.09
N PHE A 38 12.52 8.22 -1.09
CA PHE A 38 11.15 8.70 -0.88
C PHE A 38 10.30 7.68 -0.13
N VAL A 39 10.36 6.42 -0.51
CA VAL A 39 9.60 5.34 0.16
C VAL A 39 10.02 5.20 1.63
N ILE A 40 11.31 5.29 1.93
CA ILE A 40 11.83 5.08 3.29
C ILE A 40 11.52 6.29 4.20
N TYR A 41 11.71 7.51 3.70
CA TYR A 41 11.72 8.71 4.56
C TYR A 41 10.43 9.53 4.48
N ASP A 42 9.84 9.66 3.30
CA ASP A 42 8.75 10.60 3.04
C ASP A 42 7.38 9.93 3.01
N MET A 43 7.29 8.69 2.51
CA MET A 43 6.01 8.02 2.26
C MET A 43 5.16 7.83 3.52
N ARG A 44 5.77 7.70 4.70
CA ARG A 44 5.03 7.63 5.97
C ARG A 44 4.13 8.84 6.23
N ASN A 45 4.48 10.01 5.67
CA ASN A 45 3.66 11.23 5.76
C ASN A 45 2.43 11.17 4.84
N PHE A 46 2.42 10.22 3.91
CA PHE A 46 1.38 10.02 2.89
C PHE A 46 0.72 8.64 2.99
N SER A 47 0.78 7.99 4.16
CA SER A 47 0.22 6.65 4.39
C SER A 47 -1.28 6.51 4.11
N HIS A 48 -2.01 7.63 4.08
CA HIS A 48 -3.43 7.70 3.72
C HIS A 48 -3.67 7.81 2.19
N CYS A 49 -2.61 7.80 1.39
CA CYS A 49 -2.70 7.79 -0.07
C CYS A 49 -3.19 6.42 -0.55
N THR A 50 -4.20 6.42 -1.40
CA THR A 50 -4.77 5.22 -2.03
C THR A 50 -4.26 5.00 -3.45
N GLU A 51 -3.81 6.07 -4.09
CA GLU A 51 -3.30 6.10 -5.45
C GLU A 51 -1.95 6.81 -5.48
N LEU A 52 -0.93 6.16 -6.02
CA LEU A 52 0.39 6.73 -6.22
C LEU A 52 0.69 6.81 -7.71
N VAL A 53 0.86 8.02 -8.23
CA VAL A 53 1.20 8.27 -9.64
C VAL A 53 2.64 8.73 -9.71
N LEU A 54 3.47 7.99 -10.43
CA LEU A 54 4.90 8.22 -10.57
C LEU A 54 5.23 8.59 -12.02
N ASP A 55 5.81 9.76 -12.22
CA ASP A 55 6.37 10.15 -13.52
C ASP A 55 7.82 9.67 -13.59
N ARG A 56 8.12 8.66 -14.42
CA ARG A 56 9.46 8.05 -14.51
C ARG A 56 10.56 9.07 -14.73
N ILE A 57 10.31 10.14 -15.46
CA ILE A 57 11.30 11.20 -15.75
C ILE A 57 11.68 11.98 -14.48
N ALA A 58 10.82 11.98 -13.46
CA ALA A 58 11.09 12.64 -12.19
C ALA A 58 12.08 11.88 -11.29
N PHE A 59 12.51 10.68 -11.69
CA PHE A 59 13.34 9.81 -10.86
C PHE A 59 14.74 9.60 -11.47
N GLY A 60 15.75 9.81 -10.65
CA GLY A 60 17.14 9.57 -10.99
C GLY A 60 17.61 8.12 -10.82
N ASP A 61 16.73 7.24 -10.31
CA ASP A 61 17.01 5.83 -10.12
C ASP A 61 17.26 5.11 -11.46
N GLU A 62 18.17 4.14 -11.47
CA GLU A 62 18.24 3.18 -12.57
C GLU A 62 16.96 2.35 -12.64
N ASP A 63 16.60 1.85 -13.83
CA ASP A 63 15.32 1.15 -14.06
C ASP A 63 15.11 -0.05 -13.12
N ARG A 64 16.19 -0.76 -12.81
CA ARG A 64 16.18 -1.89 -11.90
C ARG A 64 15.88 -1.46 -10.46
N ASP A 65 16.56 -0.41 -9.99
CA ASP A 65 16.41 0.10 -8.64
C ASP A 65 15.04 0.74 -8.45
N PHE A 66 14.54 1.42 -9.48
CA PHE A 66 13.20 1.98 -9.52
C PHE A 66 12.13 0.90 -9.39
N ALA A 67 12.21 -0.17 -10.18
CA ALA A 67 11.27 -1.29 -10.10
C ALA A 67 11.35 -2.02 -8.76
N GLN A 68 12.54 -2.20 -8.20
CA GLN A 68 12.73 -2.78 -6.87
C GLN A 68 12.12 -1.91 -5.77
N ALA A 69 12.30 -0.59 -5.82
CA ALA A 69 11.70 0.32 -4.84
C ALA A 69 10.16 0.30 -4.91
N ILE A 70 9.58 0.11 -6.09
CA ILE A 70 8.14 -0.12 -6.27
C ILE A 70 7.71 -1.44 -5.60
N GLU A 71 8.46 -2.51 -5.77
CA GLU A 71 8.17 -3.80 -5.14
C GLU A 71 8.21 -3.70 -3.60
N GLU A 72 9.22 -3.02 -3.06
CA GLU A 72 9.34 -2.72 -1.63
C GLU A 72 8.17 -1.87 -1.13
N PHE A 73 7.81 -0.81 -1.87
CA PHE A 73 6.65 0.03 -1.55
C PHE A 73 5.36 -0.78 -1.45
N LEU A 74 5.09 -1.59 -2.44
CA LEU A 74 3.86 -2.37 -2.50
C LEU A 74 3.80 -3.50 -1.46
N THR A 75 4.91 -3.87 -0.82
CA THR A 75 4.94 -4.76 0.36
C THR A 75 4.52 -4.02 1.63
N MET A 76 4.86 -2.74 1.73
CA MET A 76 4.64 -1.93 2.92
C MET A 76 3.30 -1.16 2.91
N TYR A 77 2.84 -0.76 1.72
CA TYR A 77 1.68 0.12 1.56
C TYR A 77 0.61 -0.50 0.66
N ASN A 78 -0.64 -0.32 1.03
CA ASN A 78 -1.78 -0.77 0.24
C ASN A 78 -2.30 0.39 -0.64
N ALA A 79 -1.47 0.82 -1.59
CA ALA A 79 -1.84 1.83 -2.57
C ALA A 79 -1.67 1.28 -3.98
N ARG A 80 -2.53 1.70 -4.90
CA ARG A 80 -2.42 1.37 -6.31
C ARG A 80 -1.38 2.29 -6.95
N ILE A 81 -0.51 1.72 -7.78
CA ILE A 81 0.54 2.47 -8.47
C ILE A 81 0.20 2.61 -9.95
N THR A 82 0.36 3.82 -10.46
CA THR A 82 0.39 4.15 -11.89
C THR A 82 1.75 4.74 -12.21
N VAL A 83 2.45 4.20 -13.21
CA VAL A 83 3.75 4.72 -13.66
C VAL A 83 3.59 5.34 -15.03
N ILE A 84 4.01 6.59 -15.19
CA ILE A 84 4.05 7.30 -16.47
C ILE A 84 5.44 7.09 -17.06
N CYS A 85 5.50 6.38 -18.18
CA CYS A 85 6.71 6.07 -18.93
C CYS A 85 6.47 6.43 -20.41
N GLU A 86 6.58 7.70 -20.74
CA GLU A 86 6.34 8.22 -22.09
C GLU A 86 7.11 7.42 -23.15
N GLY A 87 6.42 6.90 -24.16
CA GLY A 87 7.04 6.15 -25.27
C GLY A 87 7.60 4.77 -24.95
N LEU A 88 7.41 4.25 -23.72
CA LEU A 88 7.89 2.92 -23.33
C LEU A 88 7.23 1.85 -24.20
N LYS A 89 8.05 0.93 -24.72
CA LYS A 89 7.60 -0.22 -25.50
C LYS A 89 7.47 -1.46 -24.60
N GLU A 90 6.60 -2.39 -24.99
CA GLU A 90 6.46 -3.68 -24.27
C GLU A 90 7.76 -4.50 -24.24
N SER A 91 8.63 -4.33 -25.23
CA SER A 91 9.93 -5.01 -25.31
C SER A 91 10.97 -4.45 -24.35
N ASP A 92 10.73 -3.27 -23.80
CA ASP A 92 11.70 -2.60 -22.94
C ASP A 92 11.89 -3.36 -21.62
N PRO A 93 13.14 -3.48 -21.15
CA PRO A 93 13.43 -4.14 -19.87
C PRO A 93 12.66 -3.53 -18.69
N LEU A 94 12.48 -2.20 -18.68
CA LEU A 94 11.71 -1.50 -17.64
C LEU A 94 10.25 -1.94 -17.63
N CYS A 95 9.60 -2.09 -18.81
CA CYS A 95 8.21 -2.56 -18.87
C CYS A 95 8.07 -3.92 -18.18
N ARG A 96 8.98 -4.84 -18.50
CA ARG A 96 9.00 -6.16 -17.89
C ARG A 96 9.27 -6.12 -16.38
N ALA A 97 10.21 -5.29 -15.95
CA ALA A 97 10.53 -5.11 -14.53
C ALA A 97 9.34 -4.55 -13.73
N LEU A 98 8.60 -3.59 -14.29
CA LEU A 98 7.38 -3.04 -13.68
C LEU A 98 6.27 -4.09 -13.56
N LEU A 99 6.06 -4.90 -14.60
CA LEU A 99 5.08 -6.00 -14.57
C LEU A 99 5.47 -7.08 -13.53
N ASP A 100 6.76 -7.41 -13.45
CA ASP A 100 7.30 -8.34 -12.45
C ASP A 100 7.14 -7.77 -11.03
N ALA A 101 7.31 -6.45 -10.86
CA ALA A 101 7.03 -5.73 -9.61
C ALA A 101 5.53 -5.60 -9.30
N GLY A 102 4.62 -6.08 -10.14
CA GLY A 102 3.19 -6.09 -9.92
C GLY A 102 2.45 -4.82 -10.34
N VAL A 103 3.08 -3.97 -11.16
CA VAL A 103 2.44 -2.76 -11.71
C VAL A 103 1.85 -3.06 -13.09
N GLY A 104 0.52 -2.99 -13.22
CA GLY A 104 -0.17 -3.11 -14.51
C GLY A 104 -0.63 -1.77 -15.09
N ASN A 105 -0.64 -0.71 -14.29
CA ASN A 105 -1.02 0.63 -14.74
C ASN A 105 0.22 1.39 -15.24
N ILE A 106 0.56 1.19 -16.50
CA ILE A 106 1.70 1.82 -17.16
C ILE A 106 1.20 2.71 -18.28
N VAL A 107 1.35 4.02 -18.13
CA VAL A 107 1.00 5.04 -19.11
C VAL A 107 2.15 5.21 -20.07
N THR A 108 1.93 4.95 -21.36
CA THR A 108 3.00 4.93 -22.36
C THR A 108 2.78 5.88 -23.53
N ASN A 109 1.63 6.52 -23.59
CA ASN A 109 1.32 7.47 -24.66
C ASN A 109 2.31 8.66 -24.63
N VAL A 110 2.61 9.22 -25.78
CA VAL A 110 3.49 10.40 -25.94
C VAL A 110 2.69 11.70 -26.07
N GLU A 111 1.41 11.61 -26.41
CA GLU A 111 0.55 12.76 -26.52
C GLU A 111 -0.15 13.05 -25.19
N ILE A 112 -0.19 14.31 -24.76
CA ILE A 112 -0.79 14.71 -23.47
C ILE A 112 -2.22 14.19 -23.32
N ARG A 113 -3.05 14.33 -24.38
CA ARG A 113 -4.44 13.83 -24.35
C ARG A 113 -4.50 12.32 -24.18
N GLY A 114 -3.61 11.59 -24.88
CA GLY A 114 -3.51 10.15 -24.76
C GLY A 114 -3.05 9.71 -23.36
N MET A 115 -2.05 10.39 -22.79
CA MET A 115 -1.62 10.15 -21.40
C MET A 115 -2.77 10.37 -20.41
N GLN A 116 -3.53 11.46 -20.57
CA GLN A 116 -4.67 11.77 -19.71
C GLN A 116 -5.76 10.69 -19.79
N GLU A 117 -6.01 10.14 -20.97
CA GLU A 117 -6.97 9.05 -21.13
C GLU A 117 -6.46 7.75 -20.47
N GLU A 118 -5.20 7.39 -20.67
CA GLU A 118 -4.57 6.24 -19.99
C GLU A 118 -4.57 6.43 -18.47
N ILE A 119 -4.34 7.65 -17.96
CA ILE A 119 -4.44 7.97 -16.53
C ILE A 119 -5.89 7.81 -16.03
N ARG A 120 -6.90 8.23 -16.78
CA ARG A 120 -8.30 8.00 -16.41
C ARG A 120 -8.59 6.51 -16.28
N GLN A 121 -8.11 5.70 -17.22
CA GLN A 121 -8.26 4.25 -17.15
C GLN A 121 -7.56 3.67 -15.93
N SER A 122 -6.33 4.10 -15.65
CA SER A 122 -5.56 3.60 -14.51
C SER A 122 -6.23 3.89 -13.16
N LEU A 123 -6.88 5.04 -13.04
CA LEU A 123 -7.60 5.48 -11.84
C LEU A 123 -9.04 4.93 -11.77
N SER A 124 -9.52 4.22 -12.78
CA SER A 124 -10.82 3.54 -12.73
C SER A 124 -10.80 2.39 -11.73
N SER A 125 -11.98 1.88 -11.35
CA SER A 125 -12.08 0.75 -10.44
C SER A 125 -11.38 -0.52 -10.93
N GLN A 126 -11.34 -0.73 -12.24
CA GLN A 126 -10.71 -1.89 -12.88
C GLN A 126 -9.22 -1.68 -13.15
N GLY A 127 -8.75 -0.41 -13.22
CA GLY A 127 -7.41 -0.09 -13.68
C GLY A 127 -7.23 -0.30 -15.19
N MET A 128 -5.99 -0.25 -15.65
CA MET A 128 -5.64 -0.56 -17.04
C MET A 128 -5.64 -2.08 -17.25
N THR A 129 -6.21 -2.53 -18.36
CA THR A 129 -6.28 -3.95 -18.73
C THR A 129 -5.25 -4.34 -19.79
N ARG A 130 -4.50 -3.37 -20.33
CA ARG A 130 -3.51 -3.59 -21.38
C ARG A 130 -2.37 -4.49 -20.95
N TYR A 131 -1.91 -4.34 -19.72
CA TYR A 131 -0.82 -5.11 -19.15
C TYR A 131 -1.33 -5.97 -18.00
N VAL A 132 -1.00 -7.25 -18.04
CA VAL A 132 -1.31 -8.17 -16.93
C VAL A 132 -0.05 -8.33 -16.10
N PRO A 133 0.01 -7.69 -14.91
CA PRO A 133 1.13 -7.90 -14.02
C PRO A 133 1.17 -9.36 -13.57
N LYS A 134 2.37 -9.88 -13.31
CA LYS A 134 2.46 -11.19 -12.68
C LYS A 134 1.63 -11.15 -11.40
N GLU A 135 0.69 -12.09 -11.29
CA GLU A 135 -0.03 -12.27 -10.02
C GLU A 135 1.03 -12.33 -8.92
N ARG A 136 1.04 -11.31 -8.10
CA ARG A 136 1.77 -11.40 -6.86
C ARG A 136 1.17 -12.61 -6.15
N LYS A 137 1.89 -13.72 -6.10
CA LYS A 137 1.76 -14.53 -4.90
C LYS A 137 1.91 -13.49 -3.81
N LYS A 138 0.75 -13.13 -3.16
CA LYS A 138 0.83 -12.41 -1.89
C LYS A 138 1.91 -13.18 -1.19
N MET A 139 3.13 -12.65 -1.15
CA MET A 139 4.06 -13.12 -0.16
C MET A 139 3.20 -12.97 1.08
N LYS A 140 2.68 -14.08 1.58
CA LYS A 140 2.42 -14.15 2.99
C LYS A 140 3.70 -13.53 3.48
N VAL A 141 3.60 -12.31 4.03
CA VAL A 141 4.66 -11.81 4.88
C VAL A 141 4.94 -13.05 5.70
N GLN A 142 6.04 -13.73 5.41
CA GLN A 142 6.54 -14.69 6.35
C GLN A 142 6.87 -13.80 7.53
N GLY A 143 5.80 -13.51 8.26
CA GLY A 143 5.90 -12.86 9.53
C GLY A 143 6.93 -13.71 10.23
N GLU A 144 7.98 -13.09 10.71
CA GLU A 144 9.02 -13.80 11.43
C GLU A 144 8.31 -14.83 12.32
N HIS A 145 8.35 -16.10 11.90
CA HIS A 145 7.75 -17.17 12.70
C HIS A 145 8.68 -17.36 13.87
N TYR A 146 8.30 -16.78 14.98
CA TYR A 146 9.02 -17.00 16.23
C TYR A 146 8.73 -18.42 16.75
N HIS A 147 9.77 -19.17 17.01
CA HIS A 147 9.63 -20.39 17.78
C HIS A 147 9.52 -20.01 19.26
N PHE A 148 8.33 -20.14 19.81
CA PHE A 148 8.10 -19.93 21.23
C PHE A 148 8.66 -21.14 22.00
N MET A 149 9.67 -20.90 22.80
CA MET A 149 10.36 -21.98 23.58
C MET A 149 9.58 -22.39 24.83
N ALA A 150 8.48 -21.76 25.15
CA ALA A 150 7.67 -22.04 26.34
C ALA A 150 6.19 -22.12 25.97
N ASP A 151 5.54 -23.19 26.46
CA ASP A 151 4.10 -23.37 26.36
C ASP A 151 3.39 -22.77 27.59
N GLY A 152 2.14 -22.34 27.39
CA GLY A 152 1.27 -21.92 28.47
C GLY A 152 1.63 -20.56 29.12
N ILE A 153 2.29 -19.66 28.37
CA ILE A 153 2.59 -18.31 28.85
C ILE A 153 1.29 -17.56 29.08
N LYS A 154 1.10 -17.00 30.28
CA LYS A 154 -0.04 -16.17 30.63
C LYS A 154 0.39 -14.71 30.73
N ILE A 155 -0.20 -13.84 29.91
CA ILE A 155 0.10 -12.42 29.93
C ILE A 155 -1.17 -11.69 30.40
N ALA A 156 -1.05 -10.91 31.48
CA ALA A 156 -2.13 -10.09 31.99
C ALA A 156 -1.93 -8.64 31.55
N MET A 157 -2.92 -8.05 30.88
CA MET A 157 -2.97 -6.63 30.57
C MET A 157 -3.94 -5.94 31.52
N ILE A 158 -3.44 -5.06 32.36
CA ILE A 158 -4.21 -4.30 33.35
C ILE A 158 -4.04 -2.81 33.14
N SER A 159 -5.03 -2.05 33.52
CA SER A 159 -4.99 -0.59 33.48
C SER A 159 -5.37 0.00 34.83
N SER A 160 -4.82 1.17 35.14
CA SER A 160 -5.14 1.95 36.31
C SER A 160 -6.46 2.74 36.20
N GLN A 161 -6.95 2.90 34.97
CA GLN A 161 -8.18 3.64 34.66
C GLN A 161 -9.03 2.93 33.61
N SER A 162 -10.33 3.16 33.65
CA SER A 162 -11.25 2.68 32.61
C SER A 162 -11.08 3.49 31.30
N ARG A 163 -11.40 2.86 30.16
CA ARG A 163 -11.44 3.48 28.83
C ARG A 163 -10.11 3.99 28.27
N ILE A 164 -8.97 3.49 28.74
CA ILE A 164 -7.63 3.85 28.18
C ILE A 164 -7.17 2.91 27.06
N GLY A 165 -8.03 2.07 26.52
CA GLY A 165 -7.72 1.21 25.37
C GLY A 165 -7.08 -0.12 25.71
N THR A 166 -7.12 -0.57 26.98
CA THR A 166 -6.50 -1.85 27.42
C THR A 166 -7.00 -3.05 26.61
N THR A 167 -8.32 -3.15 26.39
CA THR A 167 -8.91 -4.22 25.56
C THR A 167 -8.42 -4.17 24.12
N THR A 168 -8.39 -2.99 23.50
CA THR A 168 -7.90 -2.79 22.14
C THR A 168 -6.43 -3.19 22.02
N THR A 169 -5.60 -2.81 23.00
CA THR A 169 -4.17 -3.18 23.05
C THR A 169 -4.00 -4.68 23.22
N ALA A 170 -4.79 -5.30 24.11
CA ALA A 170 -4.72 -6.74 24.35
C ALA A 170 -5.13 -7.55 23.12
N LEU A 171 -6.19 -7.16 22.44
CA LEU A 171 -6.64 -7.80 21.20
C LEU A 171 -5.64 -7.60 20.07
N GLY A 172 -5.09 -6.38 19.90
CA GLY A 172 -4.05 -6.10 18.92
C GLY A 172 -2.79 -6.93 19.17
N PHE A 173 -2.39 -7.08 20.41
CA PHE A 173 -1.24 -7.91 20.78
C PHE A 173 -1.50 -9.41 20.55
N ALA A 174 -2.70 -9.90 20.86
CA ALA A 174 -3.10 -11.27 20.57
C ALA A 174 -3.12 -11.55 19.05
N ALA A 175 -3.66 -10.63 18.25
CA ALA A 175 -3.65 -10.74 16.81
C ALA A 175 -2.23 -10.73 16.23
N TRP A 176 -1.34 -9.89 16.76
CA TRP A 176 0.07 -9.89 16.38
C TRP A 176 0.76 -11.20 16.71
N LEU A 177 0.61 -11.70 17.92
CA LEU A 177 1.16 -13.00 18.32
C LEU A 177 0.68 -14.13 17.40
N GLY A 178 -0.62 -14.14 17.05
CA GLY A 178 -1.16 -15.10 16.09
C GLY A 178 -0.53 -14.97 14.69
N SER A 179 -0.24 -13.75 14.23
CA SER A 179 0.39 -13.51 12.94
C SER A 179 1.84 -13.97 12.87
N VAL A 180 2.54 -14.04 14.01
CA VAL A 180 3.93 -14.52 14.11
C VAL A 180 4.04 -15.99 14.51
N GLY A 181 2.92 -16.73 14.51
CA GLY A 181 2.90 -18.21 14.67
C GLY A 181 2.55 -18.73 16.06
N ALA A 182 2.16 -17.86 17.01
CA ALA A 182 1.70 -18.32 18.31
C ALA A 182 0.26 -18.82 18.28
N SER A 183 -0.05 -19.87 19.02
CA SER A 183 -1.44 -20.22 19.36
C SER A 183 -1.89 -19.37 20.55
N VAL A 184 -2.86 -18.49 20.34
CA VAL A 184 -3.26 -17.48 21.32
C VAL A 184 -4.72 -17.65 21.70
N ALA A 185 -4.98 -17.61 23.01
CA ALA A 185 -6.33 -17.48 23.56
C ALA A 185 -6.45 -16.16 24.32
N TYR A 186 -7.48 -15.38 24.05
CA TYR A 186 -7.81 -14.18 24.80
C TYR A 186 -8.92 -14.48 25.80
N VAL A 187 -8.70 -14.12 27.07
CA VAL A 187 -9.69 -14.32 28.13
C VAL A 187 -9.99 -13.00 28.81
N GLU A 188 -11.23 -12.56 28.75
CA GLU A 188 -11.69 -11.36 29.43
C GLU A 188 -12.06 -11.70 30.89
N LYS A 189 -11.41 -11.01 31.83
CA LYS A 189 -11.64 -11.19 33.29
C LYS A 189 -12.38 -10.00 33.92
N ASN A 190 -12.74 -9.00 33.13
CA ASN A 190 -13.55 -7.87 33.60
C ASN A 190 -15.04 -8.10 33.34
N THR A 191 -15.88 -7.20 33.84
CA THR A 191 -17.35 -7.27 33.72
C THR A 191 -17.88 -6.55 32.49
N SER A 192 -16.98 -6.05 31.58
CA SER A 192 -17.42 -5.24 30.43
C SER A 192 -18.09 -6.05 29.32
N GLY A 193 -17.78 -7.34 29.22
CA GLY A 193 -18.37 -8.27 28.25
C GLY A 193 -18.15 -7.87 26.78
N ILE A 194 -17.10 -7.07 26.49
CA ILE A 194 -16.83 -6.52 25.15
C ILE A 194 -16.66 -7.62 24.10
N ILE A 195 -16.14 -8.78 24.50
CA ILE A 195 -15.96 -9.92 23.57
C ILE A 195 -17.28 -10.37 22.97
N HIS A 196 -18.38 -10.33 23.71
CA HIS A 196 -19.69 -10.73 23.18
C HIS A 196 -20.16 -9.81 22.05
N TYR A 197 -19.80 -8.53 22.11
CA TYR A 197 -20.15 -7.58 21.02
C TYR A 197 -19.23 -7.73 19.81
N LEU A 198 -17.98 -8.17 19.98
CA LEU A 198 -17.04 -8.36 18.89
C LEU A 198 -17.20 -9.73 18.19
N SER A 199 -17.70 -10.75 18.88
CA SER A 199 -17.89 -12.09 18.32
C SER A 199 -19.03 -12.17 17.32
N ASP A 200 -20.03 -11.31 17.40
CA ASP A 200 -21.14 -11.26 16.44
C ASP A 200 -20.73 -10.63 15.10
N GLU A 201 -19.68 -9.78 15.07
CA GLU A 201 -19.18 -9.15 13.84
C GLU A 201 -18.01 -9.91 13.18
N ILE A 202 -17.24 -10.70 13.93
CA ILE A 202 -15.97 -11.31 13.45
C ILE A 202 -16.11 -12.84 13.23
N GLY A 203 -17.32 -13.39 13.23
CA GLY A 203 -17.53 -14.81 12.92
C GLY A 203 -16.62 -15.77 13.69
N ARG A 204 -17.07 -16.26 14.84
CA ARG A 204 -16.58 -17.42 15.60
C ARG A 204 -15.07 -17.55 15.73
N ALA A 205 -14.45 -16.79 16.59
CA ALA A 205 -13.24 -17.23 17.25
C ALA A 205 -13.65 -18.32 18.26
N HIS A 206 -13.16 -19.53 18.07
CA HIS A 206 -13.41 -20.64 18.96
C HIS A 206 -12.99 -20.27 20.39
N VAL A 207 -13.94 -20.37 21.31
CA VAL A 207 -13.73 -20.43 22.76
C VAL A 207 -13.03 -21.73 23.12
#